data_b690ecb5fdbc18baa345f5f9e4644a14
#
_entry.id   b690ecb5fdbc18baa345f5f9e4644a14
#
_cell.length_a   1.000
_cell.length_b   1.000
_cell.length_c   1.000
_cell.angle_alpha   90.00
_cell.angle_beta   90.00
_cell.angle_gamma   90.00
#
_symmetry.space_group_name_H-M   'P 1'
#
loop_
_entity.id
_entity.type
_entity.pdbx_description
1 polymer ?
#
loop_
_entity_poly.entity_id
_entity_poly.type
_entity_poly.pdbx_seq_one_letter_code
_entity_poly.pdbx_strand_id
1 'polypeptide(L)'
;ENMISGITQWFGESQPQATAFVCDNDFAAASLMRVMRSYHQIPGKDIAVTGFDDQPFSTLLEPPLTSVHTFEPELAAVCVEELIYNMEHPGARFRHVRIGTELIVRSSTVK
;
A
#
# COMPACT_ATOMS: atom_id res chain seq x y z
N GLU A 1 -13.52 13.93 -8.05
CA GLU A 1 -14.27 12.77 -7.51
C GLU A 1 -13.44 12.14 -6.40
N ASN A 2 -14.02 11.92 -5.24
CA ASN A 2 -13.28 11.42 -4.08
C ASN A 2 -13.04 9.92 -4.26
N MET A 3 -11.85 9.42 -3.92
CA MET A 3 -11.47 7.99 -3.99
C MET A 3 -12.54 7.09 -3.35
N ILE A 4 -13.07 7.47 -2.19
CA ILE A 4 -14.12 6.70 -1.51
C ILE A 4 -15.38 6.60 -2.35
N SER A 5 -15.83 7.67 -3.01
CA SER A 5 -17.03 7.63 -3.86
C SER A 5 -16.84 6.71 -5.07
N GLY A 6 -15.67 6.77 -5.71
CA GLY A 6 -15.33 5.87 -6.82
C GLY A 6 -15.30 4.40 -6.40
N ILE A 7 -14.66 4.08 -5.28
CA ILE A 7 -14.63 2.71 -4.74
C ILE A 7 -16.04 2.24 -4.36
N THR A 8 -16.85 3.11 -3.74
CA THR A 8 -18.23 2.78 -3.33
C THR A 8 -19.10 2.45 -4.54
N GLN A 9 -19.02 3.29 -5.57
CA GLN A 9 -19.77 3.04 -6.80
C GLN A 9 -19.33 1.71 -7.45
N TRP A 10 -18.02 1.53 -7.65
CA TRP A 10 -17.48 0.31 -8.25
C TRP A 10 -17.86 -0.94 -7.45
N PHE A 11 -17.75 -0.90 -6.13
CA PHE A 11 -18.05 -2.05 -5.27
C PHE A 11 -19.54 -2.40 -5.32
N GLY A 12 -20.42 -1.38 -5.33
CA GLY A 12 -21.87 -1.56 -5.42
C GLY A 12 -22.32 -2.13 -6.78
N GLU A 13 -21.71 -1.66 -7.87
CA GLU A 13 -22.05 -2.10 -9.22
C GLU A 13 -21.48 -3.47 -9.57
N SER A 14 -20.23 -3.73 -9.17
CA SER A 14 -19.48 -4.93 -9.56
C SER A 14 -19.74 -6.13 -8.66
N GLN A 15 -20.13 -5.92 -7.39
CA GLN A 15 -20.24 -6.96 -6.36
C GLN A 15 -19.13 -8.00 -6.50
N PRO A 16 -17.86 -7.59 -6.31
CA PRO A 16 -16.71 -8.38 -6.71
C PRO A 16 -16.69 -9.75 -6.01
N GLN A 17 -16.48 -10.80 -6.78
CA GLN A 17 -16.33 -12.18 -6.29
C GLN A 17 -14.88 -12.47 -5.86
N ALA A 18 -14.11 -11.42 -5.56
CA ALA A 18 -12.73 -11.54 -5.15
C ALA A 18 -12.62 -12.10 -3.73
N THR A 19 -11.60 -12.91 -3.49
CA THR A 19 -11.23 -13.41 -2.15
C THR A 19 -10.12 -12.56 -1.51
N ALA A 20 -9.45 -11.74 -2.31
CA ALA A 20 -8.40 -10.82 -1.87
C ALA A 20 -8.31 -9.59 -2.78
N PHE A 21 -7.89 -8.47 -2.20
CA PHE A 21 -7.50 -7.25 -2.89
C PHE A 21 -6.07 -6.88 -2.56
N VAL A 22 -5.31 -6.53 -3.60
CA VAL A 22 -3.98 -5.93 -3.48
C VAL A 22 -4.13 -4.47 -3.89
N CYS A 23 -3.91 -3.56 -2.95
CA CYS A 23 -4.00 -2.12 -3.18
C CYS A 23 -2.60 -1.55 -3.46
N ASP A 24 -2.55 -0.49 -4.25
CA ASP A 24 -1.31 0.20 -4.62
C ASP A 24 -0.66 0.98 -3.47
N ASN A 25 -1.44 1.33 -2.44
CA ASN A 25 -0.95 1.94 -1.21
C ASN A 25 -1.92 1.72 -0.03
N ASP A 26 -1.48 2.09 1.17
CA ASP A 26 -2.25 1.90 2.40
C ASP A 26 -3.48 2.80 2.49
N PHE A 27 -3.47 3.99 1.88
CA PHE A 27 -4.65 4.87 1.85
C PHE A 27 -5.78 4.29 0.99
N ALA A 28 -5.43 3.70 -0.16
CA ALA A 28 -6.40 3.00 -0.99
C ALA A 28 -6.95 1.77 -0.26
N ALA A 29 -6.08 1.00 0.41
CA ALA A 29 -6.49 -0.14 1.22
C ALA A 29 -7.45 0.27 2.36
N ALA A 30 -7.13 1.31 3.11
CA ALA A 30 -7.99 1.83 4.18
C ALA A 30 -9.35 2.30 3.66
N SER A 31 -9.35 2.98 2.50
CA SER A 31 -10.58 3.43 1.84
C SER A 31 -11.44 2.25 1.40
N LEU A 32 -10.83 1.22 0.81
CA LEU A 32 -11.51 -0.01 0.42
C LEU A 32 -12.09 -0.75 1.64
N MET A 33 -11.30 -0.93 2.69
CA MET A 33 -11.74 -1.58 3.94
C MET A 33 -12.94 -0.87 4.57
N ARG A 34 -12.98 0.46 4.49
CA ARG A 34 -14.13 1.26 4.93
C ARG A 34 -15.37 1.00 4.08
N VAL A 35 -15.23 0.97 2.75
CA VAL A 35 -16.33 0.67 1.83
C VAL A 35 -16.84 -0.76 2.03
N MET A 36 -15.94 -1.75 2.13
CA MET A 36 -16.31 -3.14 2.39
C MET A 36 -17.24 -3.27 3.60
N ARG A 37 -16.93 -2.57 4.70
CA ARG A 37 -17.78 -2.58 5.91
C ARG A 37 -19.18 -2.02 5.66
N SER A 38 -19.32 -0.99 4.82
CA SER A 38 -20.65 -0.45 4.45
C SER A 38 -21.50 -1.45 3.63
N TYR A 39 -20.86 -2.43 3.02
CA TYR A 39 -21.50 -3.57 2.33
C TYR A 39 -21.51 -4.86 3.18
N HIS A 40 -21.30 -4.73 4.51
CA HIS A 40 -21.26 -5.86 5.44
C HIS A 40 -20.19 -6.92 5.15
N GLN A 41 -19.15 -6.56 4.39
CA GLN A 41 -17.98 -7.39 4.17
C GLN A 41 -16.91 -7.07 5.23
N ILE A 42 -16.37 -8.09 5.87
CA ILE A 42 -15.37 -7.92 6.94
C ILE A 42 -13.97 -8.12 6.34
N PRO A 43 -13.15 -7.04 6.28
CA PRO A 43 -11.76 -7.17 5.82
C PRO A 43 -11.00 -8.21 6.65
N GLY A 44 -10.17 -9.02 5.98
CA GLY A 44 -9.39 -10.09 6.60
C GLY A 44 -10.17 -11.36 6.89
N LYS A 45 -11.49 -11.29 7.03
CA LYS A 45 -12.36 -12.46 7.25
C LYS A 45 -13.05 -12.92 5.96
N ASP A 46 -13.78 -12.02 5.33
CA ASP A 46 -14.52 -12.33 4.10
C ASP A 46 -13.62 -12.16 2.88
N ILE A 47 -12.90 -11.05 2.82
CA ILE A 47 -11.97 -10.71 1.74
C ILE A 47 -10.66 -10.23 2.37
N ALA A 48 -9.54 -10.81 1.97
CA ALA A 48 -8.21 -10.36 2.37
C ALA A 48 -7.87 -9.01 1.71
N VAL A 49 -7.14 -8.15 2.42
CA VAL A 49 -6.71 -6.85 1.88
C VAL A 49 -5.24 -6.62 2.20
N THR A 50 -4.46 -6.21 1.19
CA THR A 50 -3.07 -5.75 1.38
C THR A 50 -2.92 -4.32 0.89
N GLY A 51 -2.01 -3.60 1.53
CA GLY A 51 -1.56 -2.28 1.13
C GLY A 51 -0.09 -2.28 0.67
N PHE A 52 0.46 -1.08 0.56
CA PHE A 52 1.85 -0.80 0.22
C PHE A 52 2.27 0.51 0.91
N ASP A 53 3.52 0.66 1.30
CA ASP A 53 4.20 1.74 2.04
C ASP A 53 4.32 1.52 3.55
N ASP A 54 3.50 0.66 4.16
CA ASP A 54 3.48 0.40 5.61
C ASP A 54 3.40 1.69 6.45
N GLN A 55 2.44 2.53 6.12
CA GLN A 55 2.21 3.79 6.82
C GLN A 55 1.88 3.56 8.30
N PRO A 56 2.27 4.46 9.21
CA PRO A 56 2.04 4.29 10.65
C PRO A 56 0.58 3.99 11.03
N PHE A 57 -0.39 4.54 10.30
CA PHE A 57 -1.81 4.28 10.55
C PHE A 57 -2.25 2.86 10.19
N SER A 58 -1.48 2.10 9.41
CA SER A 58 -1.83 0.75 8.98
C SER A 58 -1.96 -0.22 10.15
N THR A 59 -1.25 0.04 11.24
CA THR A 59 -1.37 -0.71 12.51
C THR A 59 -2.62 -0.35 13.30
N LEU A 60 -3.21 0.82 13.04
CA LEU A 60 -4.39 1.35 13.73
C LEU A 60 -5.70 1.00 13.02
N LEU A 61 -5.60 0.44 11.81
CA LEU A 61 -6.78 -0.04 11.10
C LEU A 61 -7.35 -1.28 11.79
N GLU A 62 -8.62 -1.54 11.54
CA GLU A 62 -9.28 -2.73 12.07
C GLU A 62 -9.89 -3.57 10.93
N PRO A 63 -9.33 -4.77 10.69
CA PRO A 63 -8.12 -5.31 11.30
C PRO A 63 -6.87 -4.55 10.86
N PRO A 64 -5.73 -4.66 11.60
CA PRO A 64 -4.45 -4.12 11.18
C PRO A 64 -4.06 -4.60 9.78
N LEU A 65 -3.57 -3.68 8.94
CA LEU A 65 -3.34 -3.91 7.52
C LEU A 65 -1.99 -4.59 7.25
N THR A 66 -2.01 -5.71 6.53
CA THR A 66 -0.83 -6.28 5.90
C THR A 66 -0.34 -5.32 4.81
N SER A 67 0.92 -4.94 4.85
CA SER A 67 1.48 -3.98 3.92
C SER A 67 2.94 -4.29 3.59
N VAL A 68 3.44 -3.72 2.50
CA VAL A 68 4.85 -3.81 2.12
C VAL A 68 5.59 -2.61 2.69
N HIS A 69 6.56 -2.86 3.57
CA HIS A 69 7.44 -1.84 4.12
C HIS A 69 8.54 -1.47 3.14
N THR A 70 8.69 -0.18 2.83
CA THR A 70 9.55 0.32 1.76
C THR A 70 10.87 0.92 2.23
N PHE A 71 11.13 0.97 3.55
CA PHE A 71 12.33 1.55 4.14
C PHE A 71 12.60 2.97 3.64
N GLU A 72 11.58 3.84 3.71
CA GLU A 72 11.61 5.21 3.17
C GLU A 72 12.84 6.04 3.59
N PRO A 73 13.32 5.98 4.86
CA PRO A 73 14.52 6.73 5.25
C PRO A 73 15.78 6.29 4.49
N GLU A 74 15.96 4.98 4.28
CA GLU A 74 17.07 4.43 3.52
C GLU A 74 16.96 4.79 2.03
N LEU A 75 15.76 4.66 1.47
CA LEU A 75 15.48 5.07 0.09
C LEU A 75 15.79 6.56 -0.12
N ALA A 76 15.36 7.42 0.80
CA ALA A 76 15.62 8.86 0.74
C ALA A 76 17.13 9.18 0.82
N ALA A 77 17.86 8.50 1.70
CA ALA A 77 19.31 8.68 1.81
C ALA A 77 20.03 8.33 0.51
N VAL A 78 19.70 7.17 -0.08
CA VAL A 78 20.26 6.72 -1.36
C VAL A 78 19.92 7.68 -2.51
N CYS A 79 18.69 8.20 -2.54
CA CYS A 79 18.29 9.20 -3.54
C CYS A 79 19.16 10.47 -3.46
N VAL A 80 19.44 10.96 -2.26
CA VAL A 80 20.29 12.14 -2.06
C VAL A 80 21.74 11.84 -2.44
N GLU A 81 22.28 10.69 -2.06
CA GLU A 81 23.64 10.26 -2.43
C GLU A 81 23.82 10.18 -3.96
N GLU A 82 22.86 9.57 -4.65
CA GLU A 82 22.88 9.48 -6.11
C GLU A 82 22.77 10.85 -6.79
N LEU A 83 21.96 11.76 -6.23
CA LEU A 83 21.84 13.11 -6.74
C LEU A 83 23.17 13.86 -6.63
N ILE A 84 23.79 13.84 -5.44
CA ILE A 84 25.10 14.49 -5.20
C ILE A 84 26.16 13.89 -6.14
N TYR A 85 26.22 12.57 -6.24
CA TYR A 85 27.15 11.90 -7.14
C TYR A 85 27.01 12.38 -8.59
N ASN A 86 25.78 12.48 -9.10
CA ASN A 86 25.54 12.94 -10.48
C ASN A 86 25.88 14.43 -10.68
N MET A 87 25.71 15.25 -9.65
CA MET A 87 26.11 16.67 -9.70
C MET A 87 27.64 16.83 -9.75
N GLU A 88 28.37 16.00 -9.00
CA GLU A 88 29.83 16.03 -8.94
C GLU A 88 30.51 15.37 -10.16
N HIS A 89 29.78 14.47 -10.87
CA HIS A 89 30.30 13.70 -11.98
C HIS A 89 29.43 13.89 -13.24
N PRO A 90 29.39 15.11 -13.83
CA PRO A 90 28.62 15.38 -15.05
C PRO A 90 29.16 14.51 -16.19
N GLY A 91 28.35 13.66 -16.74
CA GLY A 91 28.73 12.67 -17.78
C GLY A 91 28.93 11.25 -17.25
N ALA A 92 28.75 11.00 -15.94
CA ALA A 92 28.66 9.66 -15.42
C ALA A 92 27.47 8.89 -16.05
N ARG A 93 27.62 7.56 -16.15
CA ARG A 93 26.51 6.72 -16.64
C ARG A 93 25.41 6.62 -15.59
N PHE A 94 24.17 6.54 -16.05
CA PHE A 94 23.04 6.28 -15.15
C PHE A 94 23.21 4.98 -14.38
N ARG A 95 22.87 5.03 -13.11
CA ARG A 95 22.84 3.86 -12.21
C ARG A 95 21.41 3.60 -11.77
N HIS A 96 21.08 2.34 -11.61
CA HIS A 96 19.84 1.90 -10.98
C HIS A 96 20.18 1.30 -9.63
N VAL A 97 19.67 1.90 -8.57
CA VAL A 97 19.78 1.36 -7.21
C VAL A 97 18.41 0.83 -6.79
N ARG A 98 18.38 -0.36 -6.23
CA ARG A 98 17.17 -0.97 -5.69
C ARG A 98 17.35 -1.19 -4.20
N ILE A 99 16.41 -0.69 -3.41
CA ILE A 99 16.29 -1.01 -1.99
C ILE A 99 15.28 -2.15 -1.86
N GLY A 100 15.62 -3.17 -1.09
CA GLY A 100 14.73 -4.28 -0.80
C GLY A 100 13.53 -3.81 0.02
N THR A 101 12.43 -4.54 -0.08
CA THR A 101 11.22 -4.30 0.69
C THR A 101 10.91 -5.50 1.59
N GLU A 102 10.06 -5.32 2.59
CA GLU A 102 9.63 -6.39 3.49
C GLU A 102 8.10 -6.46 3.56
N LEU A 103 7.53 -7.66 3.47
CA LEU A 103 6.11 -7.86 3.68
C LEU A 103 5.80 -7.98 5.18
N ILE A 104 5.08 -7.01 5.71
CA ILE A 104 4.62 -6.99 7.10
C ILE A 104 3.22 -7.60 7.15
N VAL A 105 3.14 -8.86 7.55
CA VAL A 105 1.88 -9.60 7.63
C VAL A 105 1.12 -9.21 8.89
N ARG A 106 -0.16 -8.82 8.72
CA ARG A 106 -1.10 -8.48 9.80
C ARG A 106 -2.46 -9.15 9.57
N SER A 107 -3.43 -8.83 10.42
CA SER A 107 -4.72 -9.53 10.46
C SER A 107 -5.65 -9.28 9.26
N SER A 108 -5.31 -8.36 8.37
CA SER A 108 -6.10 -8.14 7.14
C SER A 108 -5.95 -9.25 6.09
N THR A 109 -4.99 -10.17 6.26
CA THR A 109 -4.76 -11.32 5.36
C THR A 109 -4.69 -12.66 6.07
N VAL A 110 -4.59 -12.69 7.39
CA VAL A 110 -4.49 -13.94 8.18
C VAL A 110 -5.87 -14.26 8.76
N LYS A 111 -6.38 -15.45 8.44
CA LYS A 111 -7.62 -16.00 9.01
C LYS A 111 -7.36 -16.72 10.31
#